data_775d9788c29bd6df75a2e03a7e29534c
#
_entry.id   775d9788c29bd6df75a2e03a7e29534c
#
_cell.length_a   1.000
_cell.length_b   1.000
_cell.length_c   1.000
_cell.angle_alpha   90.00
_cell.angle_beta   90.00
_cell.angle_gamma   90.00
#
_symmetry.space_group_name_H-M   'P 1'
#
loop_
_entity.id
_entity.type
_entity.pdbx_description
1 polymer ?
#
loop_
_entity_poly.entity_id
_entity_poly.type
_entity_poly.pdbx_seq_one_letter_code
_entity_poly.pdbx_strand_id
1 'polypeptide(L)'
;SVNSEKEEIIVDFRTLLKTKEFVILDGAMGTMLQAKGLEMGGTPEALNIDKPDWLVDIHRQYINAGSDIVYANTFGANRHKLEKCGYTVQQAIPAAIKNARKACEGTDTFVALDIGPIGQLLEPTGTLTFEEAYDIYKEQILAGADADLIVFETMTDLYELKAAVLAAKENSDLPIVLSLIHISEPTRHAQIS
;
A
#
# COMPACT_ATOMS: atom_id res chain seq x y z
N SER A 1 -45.38 9.48 10.34
CA SER A 1 -43.97 9.79 10.15
C SER A 1 -43.18 8.47 10.11
N VAL A 2 -42.86 8.04 8.90
CA VAL A 2 -42.06 6.83 8.66
C VAL A 2 -40.62 7.31 8.70
N ASN A 3 -39.91 6.97 9.78
CA ASN A 3 -38.44 7.08 9.82
C ASN A 3 -37.90 6.02 8.83
N SER A 4 -37.46 6.46 7.66
CA SER A 4 -36.60 5.65 6.83
C SER A 4 -35.18 5.78 7.39
N GLU A 5 -34.81 4.89 8.29
CA GLU A 5 -33.41 4.61 8.56
C GLU A 5 -32.81 4.13 7.21
N LYS A 6 -32.04 4.99 6.58
CA LYS A 6 -31.13 4.55 5.52
C LYS A 6 -30.11 3.67 6.23
N GLU A 7 -30.22 2.36 6.08
CA GLU A 7 -29.12 1.46 6.33
C GLU A 7 -27.94 1.99 5.46
N GLU A 8 -26.92 2.54 6.09
CA GLU A 8 -25.65 2.79 5.44
C GLU A 8 -25.12 1.42 5.00
N ILE A 9 -25.26 1.13 3.72
CA ILE A 9 -24.64 -0.05 3.12
C ILE A 9 -23.13 0.21 3.23
N ILE A 10 -22.49 -0.42 4.18
CA ILE A 10 -21.02 -0.46 4.26
C ILE A 10 -20.56 -1.22 3.00
N VAL A 11 -20.17 -0.47 1.98
CA VAL A 11 -19.59 -1.03 0.76
C VAL A 11 -18.18 -1.48 1.13
N ASP A 12 -17.94 -2.78 1.24
CA ASP A 12 -16.61 -3.32 1.39
C ASP A 12 -15.92 -3.43 0.00
N PHE A 13 -14.58 -3.55 0.01
CA PHE A 13 -13.79 -3.67 -1.22
C PHE A 13 -14.23 -4.85 -2.10
N ARG A 14 -14.66 -5.96 -1.52
CA ARG A 14 -15.12 -7.15 -2.26
C ARG A 14 -16.46 -6.88 -2.98
N THR A 15 -17.30 -6.06 -2.39
CA THR A 15 -18.54 -5.59 -2.99
C THR A 15 -18.26 -4.65 -4.15
N LEU A 16 -17.28 -3.74 -4.00
CA LEU A 16 -16.83 -2.86 -5.07
C LEU A 16 -16.41 -3.67 -6.32
N LEU A 17 -15.59 -4.71 -6.14
CA LEU A 17 -15.12 -5.58 -7.24
C LEU A 17 -16.24 -6.33 -7.95
N LYS A 18 -17.40 -6.55 -7.30
CA LYS A 18 -18.55 -7.24 -7.89
C LYS A 18 -19.50 -6.29 -8.63
N THR A 19 -19.51 -5.03 -8.23
CA THR A 19 -20.49 -4.05 -8.70
C THR A 19 -19.95 -3.12 -9.78
N LYS A 20 -18.63 -2.89 -9.81
CA LYS A 20 -17.98 -2.06 -10.83
C LYS A 20 -17.31 -2.90 -11.92
N GLU A 21 -17.48 -2.49 -13.16
CA GLU A 21 -16.79 -3.09 -14.31
C GLU A 21 -15.29 -2.81 -14.25
N PHE A 22 -14.90 -1.61 -13.81
CA PHE A 22 -13.51 -1.19 -13.63
C PHE A 22 -13.36 -0.52 -12.26
N VAL A 23 -12.25 -0.80 -11.60
CA VAL A 23 -11.81 -0.12 -10.36
C VAL A 23 -10.58 0.69 -10.69
N ILE A 24 -10.67 1.99 -10.45
CA ILE A 24 -9.62 2.95 -10.77
C ILE A 24 -8.76 3.18 -9.54
N LEU A 25 -7.47 2.92 -9.69
CA LEU A 25 -6.45 3.20 -8.68
C LEU A 25 -5.90 4.63 -8.89
N ASP A 26 -5.27 5.18 -7.88
CA ASP A 26 -4.54 6.42 -8.02
C ASP A 26 -3.22 6.23 -8.76
N GLY A 27 -2.47 7.32 -8.92
CA GLY A 27 -1.20 7.34 -9.67
C GLY A 27 0.01 7.66 -8.79
N ALA A 28 1.11 8.00 -9.45
CA ALA A 28 2.43 8.16 -8.86
C ALA A 28 2.49 9.22 -7.75
N MET A 29 2.64 8.79 -6.50
CA MET A 29 2.83 9.67 -5.34
C MET A 29 4.18 10.40 -5.40
N GLY A 30 5.27 9.70 -5.70
CA GLY A 30 6.62 10.26 -5.71
C GLY A 30 6.77 11.47 -6.64
N THR A 31 6.24 11.38 -7.87
CA THR A 31 6.27 12.47 -8.84
C THR A 31 5.50 13.71 -8.37
N MET A 32 4.34 13.49 -7.74
CA MET A 32 3.53 14.57 -7.19
C MET A 32 4.24 15.25 -6.01
N LEU A 33 4.92 14.49 -5.16
CA LEU A 33 5.72 15.03 -4.05
C LEU A 33 6.93 15.81 -4.55
N GLN A 34 7.61 15.34 -5.60
CA GLN A 34 8.70 16.09 -6.24
C GLN A 34 8.21 17.43 -6.80
N ALA A 35 7.04 17.45 -7.43
CA ALA A 35 6.43 18.69 -7.91
C ALA A 35 6.10 19.67 -6.77
N LYS A 36 5.88 19.18 -5.56
CA LYS A 36 5.68 20.00 -4.35
C LYS A 36 6.98 20.40 -3.64
N GLY A 37 8.15 19.86 -4.06
CA GLY A 37 9.44 20.22 -3.51
C GLY A 37 10.18 19.12 -2.74
N LEU A 38 9.75 17.85 -2.86
CA LEU A 38 10.57 16.75 -2.35
C LEU A 38 11.87 16.68 -3.15
N GLU A 39 12.99 16.81 -2.45
CA GLU A 39 14.31 16.73 -3.05
C GLU A 39 14.63 15.31 -3.53
N MET A 40 15.50 15.21 -4.55
CA MET A 40 15.98 13.91 -5.03
C MET A 40 16.73 13.17 -3.92
N GLY A 41 16.35 11.91 -3.68
CA GLY A 41 16.93 11.08 -2.62
C GLY A 41 16.27 11.27 -1.24
N GLY A 42 15.31 12.19 -1.12
CA GLY A 42 14.49 12.31 0.09
C GLY A 42 13.62 11.08 0.32
N THR A 43 13.20 10.89 1.56
CA THR A 43 12.29 9.78 1.95
C THR A 43 10.85 10.25 1.88
N PRO A 44 10.06 9.80 0.87
CA PRO A 44 8.67 10.25 0.71
C PRO A 44 7.81 10.00 1.95
N GLU A 45 8.06 8.89 2.64
CA GLU A 45 7.29 8.45 3.80
C GLU A 45 7.47 9.37 5.02
N ALA A 46 8.60 10.09 5.13
CA ALA A 46 8.80 11.09 6.17
C ALA A 46 7.78 12.24 6.07
N LEU A 47 7.35 12.56 4.84
CA LEU A 47 6.38 13.64 4.59
C LEU A 47 4.98 13.33 5.15
N ASN A 48 4.67 12.07 5.47
CA ASN A 48 3.43 11.73 6.17
C ASN A 48 3.30 12.48 7.50
N ILE A 49 4.45 12.78 8.13
CA ILE A 49 4.55 13.46 9.41
C ILE A 49 4.94 14.92 9.21
N ASP A 50 5.97 15.17 8.39
CA ASP A 50 6.54 16.51 8.22
C ASP A 50 5.65 17.45 7.39
N LYS A 51 4.91 16.92 6.42
CA LYS A 51 4.10 17.68 5.45
C LYS A 51 2.74 17.00 5.18
N PRO A 52 1.93 16.67 6.20
CA PRO A 52 0.70 15.90 6.03
C PRO A 52 -0.27 16.55 5.04
N ASP A 53 -0.33 17.88 4.98
CA ASP A 53 -1.24 18.59 4.06
C ASP A 53 -0.86 18.38 2.58
N TRP A 54 0.42 18.10 2.27
CA TRP A 54 0.82 17.75 0.91
C TRP A 54 0.22 16.43 0.48
N LEU A 55 0.23 15.44 1.39
CA LEU A 55 -0.34 14.11 1.13
C LEU A 55 -1.86 14.18 0.97
N VAL A 56 -2.53 14.88 1.88
CA VAL A 56 -3.98 15.10 1.80
C VAL A 56 -4.38 15.75 0.47
N ASP A 57 -3.65 16.79 0.05
CA ASP A 57 -3.92 17.48 -1.22
C ASP A 57 -3.71 16.56 -2.43
N ILE A 58 -2.63 15.77 -2.47
CA ILE A 58 -2.37 14.83 -3.56
C ILE A 58 -3.47 13.77 -3.63
N HIS A 59 -3.82 13.14 -2.50
CA HIS A 59 -4.91 12.16 -2.47
C HIS A 59 -6.23 12.76 -2.97
N ARG A 60 -6.57 13.99 -2.55
CA ARG A 60 -7.77 14.67 -3.04
C ARG A 60 -7.76 14.93 -4.54
N GLN A 61 -6.61 15.24 -5.12
CA GLN A 61 -6.50 15.41 -6.57
C GLN A 61 -6.83 14.10 -7.29
N TYR A 62 -6.32 12.96 -6.82
CA TYR A 62 -6.64 11.65 -7.38
C TYR A 62 -8.09 11.24 -7.19
N ILE A 63 -8.66 11.48 -6.00
CA ILE A 63 -10.08 11.23 -5.72
C ILE A 63 -10.97 12.07 -6.65
N ASN A 64 -10.65 13.35 -6.81
CA ASN A 64 -11.39 14.24 -7.72
C ASN A 64 -11.24 13.85 -9.20
N ALA A 65 -10.15 13.17 -9.55
CA ALA A 65 -9.95 12.61 -10.89
C ALA A 65 -10.70 11.28 -11.11
N GLY A 66 -11.31 10.72 -10.06
CA GLY A 66 -12.17 9.53 -10.16
C GLY A 66 -11.53 8.23 -9.63
N SER A 67 -10.50 8.31 -8.80
CA SER A 67 -9.92 7.13 -8.17
C SER A 67 -10.89 6.51 -7.16
N ASP A 68 -11.09 5.20 -7.26
CA ASP A 68 -11.86 4.39 -6.31
C ASP A 68 -11.03 3.97 -5.11
N ILE A 69 -9.71 3.89 -5.30
CA ILE A 69 -8.74 3.50 -4.28
C ILE A 69 -7.58 4.47 -4.34
N VAL A 70 -7.15 4.96 -3.19
CA VAL A 70 -5.90 5.70 -3.02
C VAL A 70 -4.90 4.88 -2.21
N TYR A 71 -3.65 4.89 -2.65
CA TYR A 71 -2.55 4.22 -1.98
C TYR A 71 -1.97 5.17 -0.92
N ALA A 72 -2.06 4.79 0.34
CA ALA A 72 -1.37 5.52 1.40
C ALA A 72 0.13 5.60 1.07
N ASN A 73 0.79 6.70 1.41
CA ASN A 73 2.21 6.90 1.09
C ASN A 73 3.10 6.03 2.01
N THR A 74 3.08 4.72 1.78
CA THR A 74 3.70 3.68 2.62
C THR A 74 4.57 2.69 1.86
N PHE A 75 4.76 2.87 0.55
CA PHE A 75 5.52 1.98 -0.32
C PHE A 75 6.89 1.57 0.24
N GLY A 76 7.63 2.51 0.78
CA GLY A 76 8.94 2.29 1.38
C GLY A 76 8.94 2.34 2.91
N ALA A 77 7.78 2.27 3.58
CA ALA A 77 7.67 2.47 5.03
C ALA A 77 8.10 1.24 5.85
N ASN A 78 9.21 0.60 5.51
CA ASN A 78 9.82 -0.44 6.33
C ASN A 78 10.94 0.10 7.23
N ARG A 79 11.30 -0.65 8.28
CA ARG A 79 12.26 -0.23 9.30
C ARG A 79 13.63 0.17 8.71
N HIS A 80 14.10 -0.52 7.66
CA HIS A 80 15.40 -0.22 7.05
C HIS A 80 15.42 1.09 6.27
N LYS A 81 14.35 1.37 5.54
CA LYS A 81 14.25 2.60 4.74
C LYS A 81 13.95 3.81 5.62
N LEU A 82 13.12 3.64 6.66
CA LEU A 82 12.76 4.71 7.59
C LEU A 82 13.90 5.11 8.54
N GLU A 83 14.87 4.23 8.81
CA GLU A 83 16.03 4.55 9.64
C GLU A 83 16.73 5.84 9.19
N LYS A 84 16.79 6.08 7.88
CA LYS A 84 17.44 7.25 7.29
C LYS A 84 16.78 8.59 7.66
N CYS A 85 15.49 8.58 7.97
CA CYS A 85 14.75 9.80 8.32
C CYS A 85 14.40 9.89 9.81
N GLY A 86 14.76 8.88 10.62
CA GLY A 86 14.56 8.87 12.07
C GLY A 86 13.13 8.57 12.53
N TYR A 87 12.27 8.13 11.63
CA TYR A 87 10.91 7.69 11.97
C TYR A 87 10.83 6.17 12.08
N THR A 88 9.85 5.70 12.85
CA THR A 88 9.52 4.28 12.96
C THR A 88 8.35 3.92 12.06
N VAL A 89 8.18 2.62 11.79
CA VAL A 89 7.03 2.07 11.06
C VAL A 89 5.72 2.46 11.74
N GLN A 90 5.68 2.37 13.09
CA GLN A 90 4.52 2.72 13.93
C GLN A 90 4.17 4.21 13.92
N GLN A 91 5.08 5.07 13.49
CA GLN A 91 4.82 6.49 13.30
C GLN A 91 4.40 6.80 11.85
N ALA A 92 5.16 6.30 10.88
CA ALA A 92 5.01 6.66 9.48
C ALA A 92 3.74 6.08 8.84
N ILE A 93 3.44 4.79 9.07
CA ILE A 93 2.30 4.12 8.45
C ILE A 93 0.95 4.64 8.97
N PRO A 94 0.70 4.74 10.30
CA PRO A 94 -0.56 5.30 10.78
C PRO A 94 -0.77 6.76 10.34
N ALA A 95 0.31 7.55 10.27
CA ALA A 95 0.23 8.93 9.77
C ALA A 95 -0.18 8.98 8.30
N ALA A 96 0.38 8.09 7.45
CA ALA A 96 0.02 7.97 6.04
C ALA A 96 -1.45 7.61 5.85
N ILE A 97 -1.93 6.59 6.57
CA ILE A 97 -3.33 6.16 6.51
C ILE A 97 -4.26 7.27 6.98
N LYS A 98 -3.92 7.95 8.06
CA LYS A 98 -4.68 9.11 8.56
C LYS A 98 -4.79 10.22 7.52
N ASN A 99 -3.71 10.53 6.80
CA ASN A 99 -3.73 11.53 5.74
C ASN A 99 -4.62 11.11 4.57
N ALA A 100 -4.54 9.85 4.13
CA ALA A 100 -5.39 9.30 3.09
C ALA A 100 -6.88 9.31 3.53
N ARG A 101 -7.19 8.85 4.73
CA ARG A 101 -8.56 8.90 5.30
C ARG A 101 -9.12 10.33 5.33
N LYS A 102 -8.31 11.30 5.76
CA LYS A 102 -8.71 12.72 5.75
C LYS A 102 -9.05 13.22 4.33
N ALA A 103 -8.34 12.72 3.32
CA ALA A 103 -8.64 13.06 1.93
C ALA A 103 -9.94 12.39 1.44
N CYS A 104 -10.24 11.19 1.92
CA CYS A 104 -11.42 10.42 1.56
C CYS A 104 -12.71 10.86 2.25
N GLU A 105 -12.66 11.79 3.23
CA GLU A 105 -13.85 12.27 3.93
C GLU A 105 -14.94 12.76 2.96
N GLY A 106 -16.15 12.21 3.10
CA GLY A 106 -17.29 12.50 2.24
C GLY A 106 -17.29 11.81 0.88
N THR A 107 -16.44 10.79 0.68
CA THR A 107 -16.38 9.98 -0.54
C THR A 107 -16.46 8.49 -0.20
N ASP A 108 -16.70 7.64 -1.22
CA ASP A 108 -16.69 6.18 -1.10
C ASP A 108 -15.32 5.57 -1.49
N THR A 109 -14.25 6.39 -1.45
CA THR A 109 -12.91 5.98 -1.85
C THR A 109 -12.23 5.15 -0.76
N PHE A 110 -11.64 4.02 -1.16
CA PHE A 110 -10.92 3.12 -0.27
C PHE A 110 -9.46 3.56 -0.07
N VAL A 111 -8.91 3.23 1.08
CA VAL A 111 -7.50 3.47 1.41
C VAL A 111 -6.75 2.14 1.42
N ALA A 112 -5.75 2.00 0.55
CA ALA A 112 -4.87 0.85 0.52
C ALA A 112 -3.60 1.08 1.34
N LEU A 113 -3.22 0.07 2.14
CA LEU A 113 -1.86 -0.03 2.66
C LEU A 113 -0.97 -0.50 1.51
N ASP A 114 -0.16 0.41 0.98
CA ASP A 114 0.76 0.13 -0.12
C ASP A 114 2.11 -0.35 0.42
N ILE A 115 2.55 -1.52 -0.01
CA ILE A 115 3.77 -2.17 0.45
C ILE A 115 4.61 -2.59 -0.75
N GLY A 116 5.79 -1.99 -0.87
CA GLY A 116 6.80 -2.36 -1.85
C GLY A 116 7.85 -3.35 -1.31
N PRO A 117 8.85 -3.68 -2.14
CA PRO A 117 9.98 -4.51 -1.74
C PRO A 117 10.77 -3.90 -0.58
N ILE A 118 11.33 -4.76 0.29
CA ILE A 118 12.17 -4.32 1.41
C ILE A 118 13.39 -3.53 0.92
N GLY A 119 13.92 -3.90 -0.25
CA GLY A 119 15.11 -3.27 -0.84
C GLY A 119 16.41 -3.94 -0.41
N GLN A 120 16.31 -5.14 0.16
CA GLN A 120 17.43 -6.04 0.44
C GLN A 120 17.13 -7.40 -0.20
N LEU A 121 18.17 -8.06 -0.70
CA LEU A 121 18.00 -9.37 -1.31
C LEU A 121 17.95 -10.47 -0.25
N LEU A 122 17.02 -11.42 -0.44
CA LEU A 122 16.91 -12.59 0.40
C LEU A 122 18.02 -13.61 0.07
N GLU A 123 18.30 -14.48 1.05
CA GLU A 123 19.18 -15.63 0.84
C GLU A 123 18.64 -16.54 -0.28
N PRO A 124 19.51 -17.19 -1.07
CA PRO A 124 20.98 -17.17 -0.99
C PRO A 124 21.63 -16.01 -1.76
N THR A 125 20.85 -15.16 -2.45
CA THR A 125 21.39 -14.08 -3.30
C THR A 125 21.87 -12.90 -2.46
N GLY A 126 21.21 -12.63 -1.35
CA GLY A 126 21.54 -11.62 -0.36
C GLY A 126 21.77 -12.23 1.02
N THR A 127 21.54 -11.42 2.05
CA THR A 127 21.77 -11.79 3.45
C THR A 127 20.49 -11.79 4.30
N LEU A 128 19.35 -11.33 3.73
CA LEU A 128 18.09 -11.27 4.46
C LEU A 128 17.44 -12.66 4.50
N THR A 129 17.17 -13.17 5.68
CA THR A 129 16.45 -14.45 5.82
C THR A 129 14.97 -14.30 5.51
N PHE A 130 14.30 -15.41 5.22
CA PHE A 130 12.86 -15.43 5.01
C PHE A 130 12.09 -14.96 6.26
N GLU A 131 12.53 -15.39 7.43
CA GLU A 131 11.94 -15.04 8.72
C GLU A 131 12.09 -13.54 9.02
N GLU A 132 13.25 -12.96 8.73
CA GLU A 132 13.46 -11.51 8.87
C GLU A 132 12.57 -10.73 7.91
N ALA A 133 12.44 -11.18 6.65
CA ALA A 133 11.53 -10.56 5.69
C ALA A 133 10.07 -10.64 6.17
N TYR A 134 9.65 -11.81 6.67
CA TYR A 134 8.33 -11.99 7.26
C TYR A 134 8.08 -11.00 8.41
N ASP A 135 9.02 -10.85 9.33
CA ASP A 135 8.89 -9.95 10.48
C ASP A 135 8.82 -8.47 10.06
N ILE A 136 9.55 -8.08 9.02
CA ILE A 136 9.49 -6.72 8.46
C ILE A 136 8.10 -6.45 7.88
N TYR A 137 7.56 -7.37 7.08
CA TYR A 137 6.22 -7.23 6.52
C TYR A 137 5.12 -7.26 7.58
N LYS A 138 5.24 -8.15 8.56
CA LYS A 138 4.32 -8.21 9.70
C LYS A 138 4.24 -6.89 10.44
N GLU A 139 5.38 -6.24 10.68
CA GLU A 139 5.43 -4.94 11.34
C GLU A 139 4.64 -3.87 10.56
N GLN A 140 4.82 -3.82 9.23
CA GLN A 140 4.09 -2.89 8.36
C GLN A 140 2.59 -3.17 8.35
N ILE A 141 2.21 -4.44 8.25
CA ILE A 141 0.81 -4.88 8.21
C ILE A 141 0.09 -4.52 9.49
N LEU A 142 0.69 -4.80 10.65
CA LEU A 142 0.11 -4.46 11.96
C LEU A 142 -0.03 -2.95 12.15
N ALA A 143 0.95 -2.16 11.69
CA ALA A 143 0.87 -0.70 11.72
C ALA A 143 -0.20 -0.14 10.77
N GLY A 144 -0.54 -0.88 9.72
CA GLY A 144 -1.50 -0.52 8.68
C GLY A 144 -2.91 -1.07 8.85
N ALA A 145 -3.26 -1.58 10.04
CA ALA A 145 -4.54 -2.26 10.28
C ALA A 145 -5.80 -1.41 9.99
N ASP A 146 -5.67 -0.09 10.00
CA ASP A 146 -6.77 0.85 9.71
C ASP A 146 -7.00 1.09 8.20
N ALA A 147 -6.28 0.42 7.31
CA ALA A 147 -6.54 0.44 5.87
C ALA A 147 -7.75 -0.44 5.49
N ASP A 148 -8.24 -0.32 4.26
CA ASP A 148 -9.34 -1.15 3.74
C ASP A 148 -8.83 -2.40 3.02
N LEU A 149 -7.61 -2.35 2.50
CA LEU A 149 -6.96 -3.46 1.80
C LEU A 149 -5.44 -3.30 1.87
N ILE A 150 -4.74 -4.39 1.57
CA ILE A 150 -3.28 -4.42 1.42
C ILE A 150 -2.95 -4.58 -0.05
N VAL A 151 -2.03 -3.77 -0.56
CA VAL A 151 -1.47 -3.90 -1.91
C VAL A 151 0.02 -4.19 -1.79
N PHE A 152 0.47 -5.30 -2.34
CA PHE A 152 1.88 -5.56 -2.58
C PHE A 152 2.19 -5.21 -4.03
N GLU A 153 3.01 -4.18 -4.25
CA GLU A 153 3.33 -3.75 -5.61
C GLU A 153 4.82 -3.78 -5.90
N THR A 154 5.15 -3.82 -7.20
CA THR A 154 6.54 -3.78 -7.68
C THR A 154 7.40 -4.95 -7.18
N MET A 155 6.76 -6.04 -6.76
CA MET A 155 7.47 -7.22 -6.27
C MET A 155 8.14 -7.97 -7.43
N THR A 156 9.44 -8.21 -7.30
CA THR A 156 10.27 -8.89 -8.31
C THR A 156 10.77 -10.26 -7.84
N ASP A 157 10.87 -10.45 -6.54
CA ASP A 157 11.32 -11.70 -5.91
C ASP A 157 10.10 -12.47 -5.38
N LEU A 158 9.91 -13.69 -5.90
CA LEU A 158 8.82 -14.55 -5.48
C LEU A 158 8.98 -15.03 -4.03
N TYR A 159 10.20 -15.18 -3.54
CA TYR A 159 10.45 -15.61 -2.16
C TYR A 159 10.11 -14.49 -1.17
N GLU A 160 10.50 -13.27 -1.50
CA GLU A 160 10.13 -12.08 -0.74
C GLU A 160 8.60 -11.91 -0.72
N LEU A 161 7.94 -12.04 -1.88
CA LEU A 161 6.49 -11.98 -1.97
C LEU A 161 5.79 -13.05 -1.12
N LYS A 162 6.33 -14.28 -1.06
CA LYS A 162 5.78 -15.33 -0.20
C LYS A 162 5.83 -14.94 1.28
N ALA A 163 6.95 -14.36 1.74
CA ALA A 163 7.07 -13.87 3.12
C ALA A 163 6.03 -12.77 3.41
N ALA A 164 5.86 -11.82 2.48
CA ALA A 164 4.89 -10.74 2.58
C ALA A 164 3.44 -11.25 2.65
N VAL A 165 3.06 -12.16 1.76
CA VAL A 165 1.71 -12.73 1.72
C VAL A 165 1.43 -13.58 2.95
N LEU A 166 2.40 -14.37 3.42
CA LEU A 166 2.27 -15.16 4.63
C LEU A 166 2.05 -14.25 5.83
N ALA A 167 2.87 -13.20 5.98
CA ALA A 167 2.71 -12.23 7.06
C ALA A 167 1.33 -11.57 7.03
N ALA A 168 0.81 -11.21 5.85
CA ALA A 168 -0.51 -10.61 5.72
C ALA A 168 -1.64 -11.58 6.11
N LYS A 169 -1.56 -12.83 5.65
CA LYS A 169 -2.60 -13.83 5.94
C LYS A 169 -2.66 -14.26 7.40
N GLU A 170 -1.55 -14.22 8.10
CA GLU A 170 -1.48 -14.63 9.50
C GLU A 170 -1.78 -13.48 10.48
N ASN A 171 -1.69 -12.22 10.04
CA ASN A 171 -1.79 -11.07 10.93
C ASN A 171 -2.86 -10.05 10.53
N SER A 172 -3.66 -10.33 9.49
CA SER A 172 -4.71 -9.42 9.01
C SER A 172 -5.82 -10.16 8.27
N ASP A 173 -7.04 -9.66 8.38
CA ASP A 173 -8.20 -10.11 7.58
C ASP A 173 -8.46 -9.23 6.35
N LEU A 174 -7.62 -8.22 6.12
CA LEU A 174 -7.77 -7.30 5.00
C LEU A 174 -7.61 -8.02 3.66
N PRO A 175 -8.39 -7.65 2.64
CA PRO A 175 -8.19 -8.12 1.27
C PRO A 175 -6.78 -7.80 0.78
N ILE A 176 -6.18 -8.72 0.00
CA ILE A 176 -4.82 -8.59 -0.52
C ILE A 176 -4.89 -8.49 -2.03
N VAL A 177 -4.25 -7.47 -2.59
CA VAL A 177 -4.00 -7.30 -4.03
C VAL A 177 -2.50 -7.45 -4.28
N LEU A 178 -2.14 -8.20 -5.33
CA LEU A 178 -0.74 -8.46 -5.69
C LEU A 178 -0.45 -7.90 -7.07
N SER A 179 0.61 -7.12 -7.18
CA SER A 179 1.16 -6.65 -8.45
C SER A 179 2.62 -7.10 -8.57
N LEU A 180 2.87 -7.97 -9.53
CA LEU A 180 4.19 -8.53 -9.82
C LEU A 180 4.75 -7.92 -11.09
N ILE A 181 6.01 -7.52 -11.04
CA ILE A 181 6.77 -7.09 -12.22
C ILE A 181 7.67 -8.25 -12.65
N HIS A 182 7.81 -8.43 -13.96
CA HIS A 182 8.64 -9.50 -14.54
C HIS A 182 8.21 -10.91 -14.08
N ILE A 183 6.91 -11.19 -14.17
CA ILE A 183 6.46 -12.57 -14.17
C ILE A 183 7.17 -13.22 -15.36
N SER A 184 8.06 -14.18 -15.08
CA SER A 184 8.71 -14.91 -16.15
C SER A 184 7.64 -15.49 -17.05
N GLU A 185 7.67 -15.13 -18.34
CA GLU A 185 6.81 -15.71 -19.36
C GLU A 185 6.79 -17.23 -19.18
N PRO A 186 5.64 -17.89 -19.24
CA PRO A 186 5.55 -19.34 -19.15
C PRO A 186 6.06 -19.97 -20.46
N THR A 187 7.30 -19.69 -20.79
CA THR A 187 8.00 -20.27 -21.94
C THR A 187 8.12 -21.80 -21.86
N ARG A 188 7.73 -22.39 -20.75
CA ARG A 188 7.78 -23.82 -20.50
C ARG A 188 6.62 -24.62 -21.05
N HIS A 189 5.59 -24.00 -21.56
CA HIS A 189 4.46 -24.72 -22.16
C HIS A 189 4.83 -25.46 -23.45
N ALA A 190 5.90 -25.05 -24.09
CA ALA A 190 6.42 -25.74 -25.27
C ALA A 190 7.20 -27.03 -24.96
N GLN A 191 7.41 -27.37 -23.70
CA GLN A 191 8.21 -28.54 -23.30
C GLN A 191 7.40 -29.66 -22.67
N ILE A 192 6.08 -29.58 -22.71
CA ILE A 192 5.21 -30.71 -22.34
C ILE A 192 4.80 -31.36 -23.64
N SER A 193 5.66 -32.24 -24.10
CA SER A 193 5.37 -33.26 -25.10
C SER A 193 5.09 -34.57 -24.40
#